data_8bb9e316ea8097dde8276e5bb791ef5c
#
_entry.id   8bb9e316ea8097dde8276e5bb791ef5c
#
_cell.length_a   1.000
_cell.length_b   1.000
_cell.length_c   1.000
_cell.angle_alpha   90.00
_cell.angle_beta   90.00
_cell.angle_gamma   90.00
#
_symmetry.space_group_name_H-M   'P 1'
#
loop_
_entity.id
_entity.type
_entity.pdbx_description
1 polymer ?
#
loop_
_entity_poly.entity_id
_entity_poly.type
_entity_poly.pdbx_seq_one_letter_code
_entity_poly.pdbx_strand_id
1 'polypeptide(L)'
;MLKANIKTNSKELQKKYKRLEKKLPRLIDKGIQQAGFQLVDIIRTKTKKGIDYQDSPFAPYSEGYLKQLQKEGKPTVVDLWYSGEMMGALTPSIIKKTGRNKATLAFTRKSNIDKAFFNQVLNEPKREFFGFNQRTESIIQRGFNKFMIRQLKGMRI
;
A
#
# COMPACT_ATOMS: atom_id res chain seq x y z
N MET A 1 18.75 -6.10 -63.50
CA MET A 1 18.75 -5.42 -62.19
C MET A 1 17.68 -6.03 -61.33
N LEU A 2 18.05 -6.70 -60.26
CA LEU A 2 17.10 -7.21 -59.26
C LEU A 2 16.71 -6.06 -58.29
N LYS A 3 15.44 -5.64 -58.27
CA LYS A 3 14.93 -4.65 -57.32
C LYS A 3 14.28 -5.41 -56.13
N ALA A 4 14.89 -5.35 -54.94
CA ALA A 4 14.31 -5.87 -53.73
C ALA A 4 13.39 -4.79 -53.10
N ASN A 5 12.10 -5.10 -52.95
CA ASN A 5 11.14 -4.23 -52.27
C ASN A 5 10.98 -4.66 -50.81
N ILE A 6 11.60 -3.91 -49.89
CA ILE A 6 11.48 -4.17 -48.46
C ILE A 6 10.23 -3.46 -47.95
N LYS A 7 9.15 -4.21 -47.60
CA LYS A 7 7.99 -3.67 -46.92
C LYS A 7 8.28 -3.60 -45.43
N THR A 8 8.26 -2.39 -44.84
CA THR A 8 8.40 -2.20 -43.39
C THR A 8 7.05 -1.83 -42.78
N ASN A 9 6.78 -2.32 -41.56
CA ASN A 9 5.61 -1.94 -40.76
C ASN A 9 5.88 -0.75 -39.84
N SER A 10 6.91 0.05 -40.14
CA SER A 10 7.39 1.16 -39.29
C SER A 10 6.29 2.17 -38.91
N LYS A 11 5.40 2.53 -39.83
CA LYS A 11 4.29 3.47 -39.57
C LYS A 11 3.28 2.91 -38.57
N GLU A 12 2.99 1.63 -38.66
CA GLU A 12 2.07 0.96 -37.72
C GLU A 12 2.70 0.88 -36.33
N LEU A 13 3.98 0.51 -36.26
CA LEU A 13 4.77 0.44 -35.05
C LEU A 13 4.84 1.83 -34.36
N GLN A 14 5.11 2.89 -35.12
CA GLN A 14 5.08 4.27 -34.60
C GLN A 14 3.73 4.67 -34.00
N LYS A 15 2.60 4.30 -34.66
CA LYS A 15 1.26 4.54 -34.13
C LYS A 15 1.05 3.81 -32.80
N LYS A 16 1.50 2.57 -32.67
CA LYS A 16 1.42 1.77 -31.46
C LYS A 16 2.24 2.40 -30.32
N TYR A 17 3.48 2.82 -30.59
CA TYR A 17 4.32 3.50 -29.60
C TYR A 17 3.71 4.82 -29.12
N LYS A 18 3.19 5.65 -30.01
CA LYS A 18 2.50 6.91 -29.63
C LYS A 18 1.27 6.65 -28.76
N ARG A 19 0.51 5.58 -29.00
CA ARG A 19 -0.61 5.18 -28.15
C ARG A 19 -0.14 4.72 -26.76
N LEU A 20 0.93 3.96 -26.69
CA LEU A 20 1.52 3.51 -25.45
C LEU A 20 2.03 4.70 -24.64
N GLU A 21 2.78 5.60 -25.23
CA GLU A 21 3.31 6.82 -24.61
C GLU A 21 2.21 7.64 -23.94
N LYS A 22 1.07 7.84 -24.62
CA LYS A 22 -0.09 8.57 -24.07
C LYS A 22 -0.78 7.83 -22.91
N LYS A 23 -0.80 6.49 -22.92
CA LYS A 23 -1.51 5.68 -21.92
C LYS A 23 -0.66 5.33 -20.70
N LEU A 24 0.65 5.21 -20.89
CA LEU A 24 1.58 4.73 -19.87
C LEU A 24 1.53 5.54 -18.55
N PRO A 25 1.51 6.88 -18.56
CA PRO A 25 1.42 7.64 -17.31
C PRO A 25 0.17 7.31 -16.48
N ARG A 26 -0.98 7.17 -17.15
CA ARG A 26 -2.24 6.79 -16.47
C ARG A 26 -2.19 5.37 -15.91
N LEU A 27 -1.51 4.46 -16.60
CA LEU A 27 -1.35 3.08 -16.14
C LEU A 27 -0.43 3.02 -14.93
N ILE A 28 0.67 3.76 -14.94
CA ILE A 28 1.58 3.87 -13.79
C ILE A 28 0.83 4.43 -12.59
N ASP A 29 0.07 5.51 -12.75
CA ASP A 29 -0.74 6.10 -11.66
C ASP A 29 -1.72 5.07 -11.07
N LYS A 30 -2.42 4.31 -11.91
CA LYS A 30 -3.30 3.23 -11.45
C LYS A 30 -2.53 2.12 -10.74
N GLY A 31 -1.36 1.75 -11.24
CA GLY A 31 -0.49 0.76 -10.61
C GLY A 31 -0.02 1.20 -9.22
N ILE A 32 0.34 2.47 -9.06
CA ILE A 32 0.72 3.05 -7.78
C ILE A 32 -0.46 3.07 -6.81
N GLN A 33 -1.65 3.41 -7.29
CA GLN A 33 -2.85 3.36 -6.46
C GLN A 33 -3.15 1.92 -5.98
N GLN A 34 -3.03 0.94 -6.84
CA GLN A 34 -3.15 -0.49 -6.47
C GLN A 34 -2.10 -0.92 -5.45
N ALA A 35 -0.86 -0.46 -5.61
CA ALA A 35 0.23 -0.68 -4.66
C ALA A 35 -0.10 -0.08 -3.28
N GLY A 36 -0.68 1.12 -3.26
CA GLY A 36 -1.16 1.76 -2.04
C GLY A 36 -2.27 0.96 -1.35
N PHE A 37 -3.26 0.45 -2.11
CA PHE A 37 -4.31 -0.42 -1.56
C PHE A 37 -3.73 -1.68 -0.93
N GLN A 38 -2.78 -2.31 -1.61
CA GLN A 38 -2.12 -3.51 -1.09
C GLN A 38 -1.33 -3.20 0.19
N LEU A 39 -0.64 -2.07 0.26
CA LEU A 39 0.07 -1.66 1.47
C LEU A 39 -0.88 -1.42 2.65
N VAL A 40 -1.99 -0.71 2.44
CA VAL A 40 -3.02 -0.50 3.47
C VAL A 40 -3.56 -1.83 4.00
N ASP A 41 -3.84 -2.78 3.12
CA ASP A 41 -4.33 -4.10 3.50
C ASP A 41 -3.29 -4.90 4.31
N ILE A 42 -2.03 -4.85 3.91
CA ILE A 42 -0.93 -5.49 4.64
C ILE A 42 -0.80 -4.88 6.05
N ILE A 43 -0.79 -3.55 6.18
CA ILE A 43 -0.70 -2.88 7.48
C ILE A 43 -1.86 -3.31 8.37
N ARG A 44 -3.09 -3.24 7.88
CA ARG A 44 -4.28 -3.67 8.65
C ARG A 44 -4.20 -5.13 9.09
N THR A 45 -3.80 -6.00 8.17
CA THR A 45 -3.72 -7.45 8.44
C THR A 45 -2.64 -7.77 9.47
N LYS A 46 -1.47 -7.15 9.38
CA LYS A 46 -0.39 -7.32 10.35
C LYS A 46 -0.80 -6.80 11.73
N THR A 47 -1.28 -5.57 11.79
CA THR A 47 -1.70 -4.94 13.05
C THR A 47 -2.79 -5.74 13.75
N LYS A 48 -3.79 -6.23 13.02
CA LYS A 48 -4.85 -7.10 13.57
C LYS A 48 -4.30 -8.41 14.18
N LYS A 49 -3.18 -8.88 13.69
CA LYS A 49 -2.48 -10.07 14.22
C LYS A 49 -1.50 -9.75 15.35
N GLY A 50 -1.41 -8.50 15.77
CA GLY A 50 -0.45 -8.08 16.78
C GLY A 50 0.98 -7.99 16.28
N ILE A 51 1.17 -7.74 14.97
CA ILE A 51 2.49 -7.74 14.32
C ILE A 51 2.77 -6.33 13.79
N ASP A 52 3.98 -5.84 14.03
CA ASP A 52 4.48 -4.57 13.56
C ASP A 52 4.86 -4.58 12.05
N TYR A 53 5.31 -3.42 11.53
CA TYR A 53 5.72 -3.36 10.13
C TYR A 53 6.98 -4.18 9.80
N GLN A 54 7.81 -4.49 10.81
CA GLN A 54 9.04 -5.29 10.65
C GLN A 54 8.82 -6.80 10.78
N ASP A 55 7.57 -7.26 10.90
CA ASP A 55 7.18 -8.65 11.12
C ASP A 55 7.47 -9.17 12.55
N SER A 56 7.69 -8.29 13.51
CA SER A 56 7.85 -8.61 14.92
C SER A 56 6.53 -8.48 15.69
N PRO A 57 6.27 -9.27 16.72
CA PRO A 57 5.10 -9.08 17.56
C PRO A 57 5.16 -7.75 18.30
N PHE A 58 4.04 -7.07 18.46
CA PHE A 58 3.97 -5.90 19.33
C PHE A 58 4.30 -6.25 20.78
N ALA A 59 4.93 -5.33 21.48
CA ALA A 59 5.08 -5.45 22.92
C ALA A 59 3.72 -5.59 23.60
N PRO A 60 3.59 -6.49 24.59
CA PRO A 60 2.33 -6.77 25.26
C PRO A 60 1.76 -5.52 25.95
N TYR A 61 0.48 -5.52 26.22
CA TYR A 61 -0.15 -4.53 27.09
C TYR A 61 0.28 -4.73 28.53
N SER A 62 0.24 -3.68 29.33
CA SER A 62 0.44 -3.79 30.78
C SER A 62 -0.65 -4.68 31.41
N GLU A 63 -0.33 -5.34 32.51
CA GLU A 63 -1.29 -6.22 33.22
C GLU A 63 -2.59 -5.49 33.61
N GLY A 64 -2.47 -4.22 34.06
CA GLY A 64 -3.61 -3.40 34.42
C GLY A 64 -4.53 -3.16 33.23
N TYR A 65 -3.97 -2.85 32.07
CA TYR A 65 -4.74 -2.64 30.85
C TYR A 65 -5.35 -3.94 30.30
N LEU A 66 -4.62 -5.06 30.40
CA LEU A 66 -5.18 -6.38 30.04
C LEU A 66 -6.40 -6.74 30.88
N LYS A 67 -6.35 -6.50 32.22
CA LYS A 67 -7.49 -6.71 33.12
C LYS A 67 -8.68 -5.83 32.74
N GLN A 68 -8.43 -4.59 32.32
CA GLN A 68 -9.48 -3.70 31.85
C GLN A 68 -10.12 -4.22 30.56
N LEU A 69 -9.34 -4.61 29.57
CA LEU A 69 -9.85 -5.18 28.32
C LEU A 69 -10.69 -6.44 28.56
N GLN A 70 -10.25 -7.33 29.45
CA GLN A 70 -10.99 -8.52 29.84
C GLN A 70 -12.34 -8.19 30.49
N LYS A 71 -12.39 -7.19 31.38
CA LYS A 71 -13.64 -6.71 31.97
C LYS A 71 -14.62 -6.14 30.95
N GLU A 72 -14.07 -5.50 29.89
CA GLU A 72 -14.84 -4.92 28.81
C GLU A 72 -15.20 -5.94 27.70
N GLY A 73 -14.81 -7.21 27.86
CA GLY A 73 -15.02 -8.25 26.84
C GLY A 73 -14.29 -8.01 25.52
N LYS A 74 -13.19 -7.24 25.57
CA LYS A 74 -12.38 -6.90 24.40
C LYS A 74 -11.22 -7.87 24.18
N PRO A 75 -10.73 -8.02 22.94
CA PRO A 75 -9.56 -8.84 22.66
C PRO A 75 -8.34 -8.35 23.44
N THR A 76 -7.54 -9.29 23.93
CA THR A 76 -6.29 -9.01 24.66
C THR A 76 -5.07 -8.96 23.75
N VAL A 77 -5.23 -9.28 22.48
CA VAL A 77 -4.17 -9.12 21.46
C VAL A 77 -3.91 -7.64 21.25
N VAL A 78 -2.64 -7.27 21.08
CA VAL A 78 -2.24 -5.90 20.76
C VAL A 78 -2.55 -5.62 19.29
N ASP A 79 -3.77 -5.26 18.98
CA ASP A 79 -4.26 -5.04 17.62
C ASP A 79 -4.51 -3.55 17.29
N LEU A 80 -4.29 -2.67 18.26
CA LEU A 80 -4.53 -1.22 18.19
C LEU A 80 -5.98 -0.86 17.81
N TRP A 81 -6.93 -1.77 18.06
CA TRP A 81 -8.34 -1.65 17.66
C TRP A 81 -9.31 -1.27 18.78
N TYR A 82 -8.85 -0.62 19.83
CA TYR A 82 -9.69 -0.35 21.02
C TYR A 82 -11.05 0.29 20.67
N SER A 83 -11.05 1.42 19.94
CA SER A 83 -12.28 2.07 19.45
C SER A 83 -12.57 1.77 17.97
N GLY A 84 -11.66 1.11 17.27
CA GLY A 84 -11.73 0.90 15.84
C GLY A 84 -11.53 2.14 14.98
N GLU A 85 -11.50 3.34 15.58
CA GLU A 85 -11.49 4.61 14.83
C GLU A 85 -10.22 4.78 13.99
N MET A 86 -9.03 4.61 14.59
CA MET A 86 -7.76 4.74 13.89
C MET A 86 -7.56 3.65 12.84
N MET A 87 -7.75 2.39 13.24
CA MET A 87 -7.57 1.26 12.32
C MET A 87 -8.67 1.19 11.26
N GLY A 88 -9.88 1.62 11.58
CA GLY A 88 -10.98 1.76 10.63
C GLY A 88 -10.73 2.86 9.58
N ALA A 89 -9.92 3.86 9.92
CA ALA A 89 -9.53 4.91 8.98
C ALA A 89 -8.44 4.47 7.97
N LEU A 90 -7.78 3.32 8.18
CA LEU A 90 -6.87 2.71 7.20
C LEU A 90 -7.66 2.14 6.03
N THR A 91 -8.14 3.00 5.16
CA THR A 91 -8.92 2.71 3.98
C THR A 91 -8.22 3.29 2.74
N PRO A 92 -8.65 2.95 1.52
CA PRO A 92 -8.12 3.58 0.32
C PRO A 92 -8.14 5.11 0.31
N SER A 93 -8.97 5.75 1.12
CA SER A 93 -9.08 7.21 1.20
C SER A 93 -7.84 7.91 1.77
N ILE A 94 -6.98 7.18 2.49
CA ILE A 94 -5.72 7.73 3.01
C ILE A 94 -4.60 7.80 1.97
N ILE A 95 -4.82 7.21 0.78
CA ILE A 95 -3.83 7.21 -0.30
C ILE A 95 -4.00 8.50 -1.10
N LYS A 96 -3.02 9.37 -1.02
CA LYS A 96 -3.01 10.64 -1.73
C LYS A 96 -1.93 10.63 -2.80
N LYS A 97 -2.30 11.03 -4.01
CA LYS A 97 -1.32 11.31 -5.06
C LYS A 97 -0.58 12.60 -4.72
N THR A 98 0.72 12.49 -4.51
CA THR A 98 1.57 13.63 -4.09
C THR A 98 2.51 14.11 -5.18
N GLY A 99 2.44 13.53 -6.37
CA GLY A 99 3.24 13.91 -7.53
C GLY A 99 3.11 12.95 -8.69
N ARG A 100 3.90 13.18 -9.73
CA ARG A 100 4.00 12.25 -10.85
C ARG A 100 4.62 10.94 -10.35
N ASN A 101 3.94 9.81 -10.56
CA ASN A 101 4.39 8.49 -10.15
C ASN A 101 4.64 8.35 -8.64
N LYS A 102 3.96 9.14 -7.82
CA LYS A 102 4.14 9.15 -6.36
C LYS A 102 2.79 9.23 -5.64
N ALA A 103 2.61 8.38 -4.65
CA ALA A 103 1.50 8.45 -3.70
C ALA A 103 2.03 8.33 -2.27
N THR A 104 1.33 8.96 -1.34
CA THR A 104 1.63 8.93 0.09
C THR A 104 0.41 8.40 0.82
N LEU A 105 0.63 7.58 1.84
CA LEU A 105 -0.40 7.17 2.78
C LEU A 105 -0.34 8.09 4.00
N ALA A 106 -1.46 8.74 4.32
CA ALA A 106 -1.53 9.62 5.48
C ALA A 106 -2.96 9.69 6.02
N PHE A 107 -3.10 9.57 7.34
CA PHE A 107 -4.37 9.88 8.00
C PHE A 107 -4.78 11.34 7.73
N THR A 108 -6.07 11.58 7.62
CA THR A 108 -6.61 12.92 7.35
C THR A 108 -7.20 13.58 8.58
N ARG A 109 -7.77 12.77 9.49
CA ARG A 109 -8.38 13.25 10.73
C ARG A 109 -7.30 13.42 11.80
N LYS A 110 -7.27 14.60 12.44
CA LYS A 110 -6.27 14.93 13.48
C LYS A 110 -6.23 13.87 14.59
N SER A 111 -7.37 13.44 15.12
CA SER A 111 -7.42 12.41 16.18
C SER A 111 -6.73 11.10 15.78
N ASN A 112 -6.82 10.68 14.51
CA ASN A 112 -6.17 9.48 14.03
C ASN A 112 -4.67 9.68 13.80
N ILE A 113 -4.27 10.88 13.39
CA ILE A 113 -2.86 11.28 13.28
C ILE A 113 -2.22 11.22 14.67
N ASP A 114 -2.85 11.84 15.65
CA ASP A 114 -2.34 11.90 17.02
C ASP A 114 -2.23 10.49 17.64
N LYS A 115 -3.26 9.65 17.46
CA LYS A 115 -3.25 8.23 17.91
C LYS A 115 -2.15 7.42 17.24
N ALA A 116 -1.96 7.59 15.93
CA ALA A 116 -0.92 6.91 15.19
C ALA A 116 0.48 7.36 15.65
N PHE A 117 0.68 8.67 15.80
CA PHE A 117 1.93 9.24 16.28
C PHE A 117 2.26 8.78 17.71
N PHE A 118 1.26 8.73 18.58
CA PHE A 118 1.43 8.22 19.94
C PHE A 118 1.94 6.79 19.96
N ASN A 119 1.32 5.90 19.19
CA ASN A 119 1.74 4.49 19.14
C ASN A 119 3.08 4.30 18.43
N GLN A 120 3.33 5.05 17.37
CA GLN A 120 4.49 4.89 16.50
C GLN A 120 5.76 5.50 17.11
N VAL A 121 5.65 6.60 17.86
CA VAL A 121 6.78 7.43 18.24
C VAL A 121 6.90 7.67 19.74
N LEU A 122 5.78 8.01 20.42
CA LEU A 122 5.83 8.51 21.79
C LEU A 122 5.66 7.43 22.86
N ASN A 123 4.88 6.38 22.60
CA ASN A 123 4.64 5.33 23.59
C ASN A 123 5.92 4.53 23.88
N GLU A 124 6.06 4.13 25.15
CA GLU A 124 7.00 3.11 25.57
C GLU A 124 6.24 1.93 26.18
N PRO A 125 6.30 0.74 25.61
CA PRO A 125 7.02 0.39 24.38
C PRO A 125 6.30 0.90 23.11
N LYS A 126 7.08 1.26 22.09
CA LYS A 126 6.55 1.67 20.78
C LYS A 126 5.81 0.52 20.11
N ARG A 127 4.78 0.88 19.34
CA ARG A 127 4.02 -0.05 18.49
C ARG A 127 4.00 0.46 17.06
N GLU A 128 5.07 0.17 16.35
CA GLU A 128 5.36 0.69 15.02
C GLU A 128 4.57 -0.10 13.96
N PHE A 129 3.32 0.26 13.76
CA PHE A 129 2.41 -0.45 12.83
C PHE A 129 2.42 0.13 11.42
N PHE A 130 2.75 1.42 11.27
CA PHE A 130 2.62 2.15 10.03
C PHE A 130 3.96 2.25 9.30
N GLY A 131 4.22 1.31 8.42
CA GLY A 131 5.46 1.23 7.66
C GLY A 131 5.47 0.01 6.75
N PHE A 132 6.61 -0.22 6.13
CA PHE A 132 6.87 -1.43 5.34
C PHE A 132 8.35 -1.81 5.43
N ASN A 133 8.60 -3.10 5.40
CA ASN A 133 9.93 -3.69 5.36
C ASN A 133 10.22 -4.24 3.95
N GLN A 134 11.41 -4.77 3.75
CA GLN A 134 11.86 -5.31 2.46
C GLN A 134 10.94 -6.42 1.91
N ARG A 135 10.39 -7.27 2.79
CA ARG A 135 9.43 -8.31 2.39
C ARG A 135 8.14 -7.69 1.86
N THR A 136 7.60 -6.71 2.57
CA THR A 136 6.39 -5.97 2.16
C THR A 136 6.64 -5.24 0.84
N GLU A 137 7.78 -4.56 0.69
CA GLU A 137 8.18 -3.91 -0.55
C GLU A 137 8.21 -4.89 -1.72
N SER A 138 8.84 -6.05 -1.55
CA SER A 138 8.90 -7.10 -2.57
C SER A 138 7.51 -7.61 -2.98
N ILE A 139 6.57 -7.72 -2.03
CA ILE A 139 5.19 -8.12 -2.32
C ILE A 139 4.50 -7.05 -3.16
N ILE A 140 4.62 -5.79 -2.78
CA ILE A 140 4.01 -4.65 -3.48
C ILE A 140 4.59 -4.52 -4.89
N GLN A 141 5.91 -4.63 -5.03
CA GLN A 141 6.58 -4.56 -6.33
C GLN A 141 6.11 -5.68 -7.27
N ARG A 142 6.00 -6.90 -6.78
CA ARG A 142 5.43 -8.02 -7.56
C ARG A 142 3.99 -7.76 -7.98
N GLY A 143 3.18 -7.21 -7.08
CA GLY A 143 1.79 -6.82 -7.36
C GLY A 143 1.71 -5.76 -8.46
N PHE A 144 2.52 -4.71 -8.36
CA PHE A 144 2.64 -3.66 -9.37
C PHE A 144 3.08 -4.23 -10.73
N ASN A 145 4.13 -5.04 -10.76
CA ASN A 145 4.62 -5.64 -11.99
C ASN A 145 3.57 -6.54 -12.67
N LYS A 146 2.87 -7.38 -11.89
CA LYS A 146 1.76 -8.20 -12.41
C LYS A 146 0.64 -7.34 -13.00
N PHE A 147 0.29 -6.25 -12.33
CA PHE A 147 -0.70 -5.30 -12.84
C PHE A 147 -0.24 -4.70 -14.16
N MET A 148 0.99 -4.16 -14.23
CA MET A 148 1.54 -3.53 -15.44
C MET A 148 1.60 -4.50 -16.62
N ILE A 149 2.12 -5.71 -16.40
CA ILE A 149 2.20 -6.74 -17.45
C ILE A 149 0.80 -7.05 -18.00
N ARG A 150 -0.20 -7.24 -17.13
CA ARG A 150 -1.58 -7.52 -17.54
C ARG A 150 -2.16 -6.38 -18.38
N GLN A 151 -1.95 -5.12 -17.96
CA GLN A 151 -2.44 -3.96 -18.69
C GLN A 151 -1.76 -3.79 -20.06
N LEU A 152 -0.45 -3.99 -20.12
CA LEU A 152 0.34 -3.90 -21.37
C LEU A 152 -0.06 -5.00 -22.35
N LYS A 153 -0.22 -6.25 -21.89
CA LYS A 153 -0.71 -7.36 -22.73
C LYS A 153 -2.12 -7.09 -23.30
N GLY A 154 -2.99 -6.48 -22.49
CA GLY A 154 -4.35 -6.12 -22.93
C GLY A 154 -4.41 -5.00 -23.97
N MET A 155 -3.34 -4.25 -24.16
CA MET A 155 -3.31 -3.15 -25.14
C MET A 155 -3.09 -3.59 -26.58
N ARG A 156 -2.92 -4.89 -26.87
CA ARG A 156 -2.65 -5.41 -28.24
C ARG A 156 -1.69 -4.48 -28.99
N ILE A 157 -0.47 -4.39 -28.46
CA ILE A 157 0.62 -3.63 -29.08
C ILE A 157 1.24 -4.47 -30.20
#